data_b45083356aa79cc6d59d2533fa477aca
#
_entry.id   b45083356aa79cc6d59d2533fa477aca
#
_cell.length_a   1.000
_cell.length_b   1.000
_cell.length_c   1.000
_cell.angle_alpha   90.00
_cell.angle_beta   90.00
_cell.angle_gamma   90.00
#
_symmetry.space_group_name_H-M   'P 1'
#
loop_
_entity.id
_entity.type
_entity.pdbx_description
1 polymer ?
#
loop_
_entity_poly.entity_id
_entity_poly.type
_entity_poly.pdbx_seq_one_letter_code
_entity_poly.pdbx_strand_id
1 'polypeptide(L)'
;VKAVTIARFGGPEVLELSEVAPPAPRPGEALVELECAGVNFIDIYMRSGLYARSHTYQTPLPMTLGMEGGGVVVGLGEGVADVALGDRVAYCIVRGSYAQFASVPVSRLVPVPPHVPMPIATGLMLQGLTAHYLSHSAYSLGPGKTCLVHAGAGGVGQLLIQLAKLRGASVIATVGSEEKAAIARERGADH
;
A
#
# COMPACT_ATOMS: atom_id res chain seq x y z
N VAL A 1 22.93 -0.85 0.53
CA VAL A 1 21.81 0.06 0.78
C VAL A 1 21.10 -0.35 2.06
N LYS A 2 20.54 0.60 2.80
CA LYS A 2 19.82 0.33 4.04
C LYS A 2 18.42 -0.23 3.75
N ALA A 3 18.04 -1.27 4.51
CA ALA A 3 16.71 -1.88 4.46
C ALA A 3 16.30 -2.39 5.84
N VAL A 4 14.99 -2.45 6.09
CA VAL A 4 14.43 -3.13 7.26
C VAL A 4 14.11 -4.56 6.88
N THR A 5 14.83 -5.49 7.47
CA THR A 5 14.77 -6.92 7.16
C THR A 5 14.29 -7.74 8.34
N ILE A 6 13.85 -8.96 8.08
CA ILE A 6 13.63 -10.00 9.08
C ILE A 6 14.31 -11.29 8.65
N ALA A 7 14.97 -11.98 9.59
CA ALA A 7 15.55 -13.30 9.37
C ALA A 7 14.67 -14.44 9.92
N ARG A 8 13.69 -14.12 10.74
CA ARG A 8 12.70 -15.04 11.33
C ARG A 8 11.36 -14.33 11.53
N PHE A 9 10.30 -15.09 11.63
CA PHE A 9 8.99 -14.54 12.00
C PHE A 9 8.93 -14.18 13.48
N GLY A 10 8.14 -13.15 13.83
CA GLY A 10 7.98 -12.72 15.22
C GLY A 10 7.25 -11.39 15.37
N GLY A 11 7.34 -10.82 16.56
CA GLY A 11 6.86 -9.49 16.90
C GLY A 11 7.77 -8.38 16.36
N PRO A 12 7.60 -7.12 16.82
CA PRO A 12 8.45 -6.00 16.37
C PRO A 12 9.95 -6.20 16.61
N GLU A 13 10.33 -7.03 17.56
CA GLU A 13 11.71 -7.33 17.96
C GLU A 13 12.53 -8.05 16.88
N VAL A 14 11.89 -8.56 15.82
CA VAL A 14 12.60 -9.22 14.69
C VAL A 14 12.95 -8.25 13.57
N LEU A 15 12.55 -6.99 13.68
CA LEU A 15 12.89 -5.95 12.71
C LEU A 15 14.33 -5.50 12.89
N GLU A 16 15.13 -5.63 11.85
CA GLU A 16 16.54 -5.24 11.85
C GLU A 16 16.82 -4.25 10.73
N LEU A 17 17.50 -3.14 11.06
CA LEU A 17 18.07 -2.26 10.05
C LEU A 17 19.37 -2.88 9.54
N SER A 18 19.34 -3.34 8.30
CA SER A 18 20.45 -4.09 7.69
C SER A 18 21.02 -3.34 6.48
N GLU A 19 22.27 -3.59 6.19
CA GLU A 19 22.84 -3.26 4.89
C GLU A 19 22.68 -4.46 3.95
N VAL A 20 22.01 -4.22 2.81
CA VAL A 20 21.77 -5.24 1.79
C VAL A 20 22.40 -4.81 0.46
N ALA A 21 22.65 -5.75 -0.43
CA ALA A 21 23.05 -5.43 -1.79
C ALA A 21 21.94 -4.60 -2.48
N PRO A 22 22.31 -3.56 -3.26
CA PRO A 22 21.30 -2.83 -4.03
C PRO A 22 20.61 -3.80 -5.01
N PRO A 23 19.27 -3.77 -5.11
CA PRO A 23 18.57 -4.62 -6.07
C PRO A 23 18.93 -4.20 -7.50
N ALA A 24 19.08 -5.20 -8.38
CA ALA A 24 19.21 -4.96 -9.81
C ALA A 24 17.86 -5.27 -10.49
N PRO A 25 17.33 -4.38 -11.34
CA PRO A 25 16.07 -4.62 -12.03
C PRO A 25 16.22 -5.77 -13.03
N ARG A 26 15.32 -6.74 -12.99
CA ARG A 26 15.22 -7.84 -13.96
C ARG A 26 14.55 -7.35 -15.24
N PRO A 27 14.55 -8.16 -16.32
CA PRO A 27 13.75 -7.84 -17.51
C PRO A 27 12.30 -7.56 -17.14
N GLY A 28 11.74 -6.42 -17.61
CA GLY A 28 10.40 -5.95 -17.30
C GLY A 28 10.23 -5.28 -15.93
N GLU A 29 11.31 -5.06 -15.17
CA GLU A 29 11.30 -4.32 -13.89
C GLU A 29 12.01 -2.97 -14.00
N ALA A 30 11.66 -2.04 -13.13
CA ALA A 30 12.38 -0.80 -12.94
C ALA A 30 12.93 -0.71 -11.51
N LEU A 31 14.10 -0.10 -11.36
CA LEU A 31 14.68 0.25 -10.07
C LEU A 31 14.13 1.61 -9.64
N VAL A 32 13.46 1.62 -8.50
CA VAL A 32 12.90 2.83 -7.90
C VAL A 32 13.73 3.23 -6.69
N GLU A 33 14.25 4.46 -6.68
CA GLU A 33 14.77 5.09 -5.48
C GLU A 33 13.59 5.60 -4.66
N LEU A 34 13.42 5.05 -3.45
CA LEU A 34 12.23 5.27 -2.63
C LEU A 34 12.35 6.56 -1.80
N GLU A 35 11.39 7.46 -1.99
CA GLU A 35 11.21 8.65 -1.16
C GLU A 35 10.39 8.33 0.11
N CYS A 36 9.42 7.40 -0.01
CA CYS A 36 8.58 6.98 1.10
C CYS A 36 8.04 5.57 0.90
N ALA A 37 7.63 4.96 2.01
CA ALA A 37 6.94 3.67 2.06
C ALA A 37 5.66 3.78 2.89
N GLY A 38 4.60 3.11 2.45
CA GLY A 38 3.38 2.98 3.23
C GLY A 38 3.50 1.86 4.26
N VAL A 39 2.89 2.06 5.43
CA VAL A 39 2.82 1.05 6.51
C VAL A 39 1.42 0.46 6.54
N ASN A 40 1.34 -0.85 6.39
CA ASN A 40 0.08 -1.57 6.25
C ASN A 40 0.01 -2.82 7.13
N PHE A 41 -1.19 -3.28 7.46
CA PHE A 41 -1.37 -4.52 8.24
C PHE A 41 -0.78 -5.76 7.56
N ILE A 42 -0.71 -5.78 6.22
CA ILE A 42 -0.09 -6.89 5.47
C ILE A 42 1.38 -7.07 5.86
N ASP A 43 2.09 -5.99 6.17
CA ASP A 43 3.49 -6.05 6.60
C ASP A 43 3.62 -6.75 7.96
N ILE A 44 2.65 -6.53 8.87
CA ILE A 44 2.57 -7.22 10.14
C ILE A 44 2.27 -8.72 9.92
N TYR A 45 1.36 -9.04 9.01
CA TYR A 45 1.01 -10.43 8.70
C TYR A 45 2.19 -11.20 8.09
N MET A 46 2.98 -10.55 7.24
CA MET A 46 4.22 -11.11 6.72
C MET A 46 5.27 -11.30 7.82
N ARG A 47 5.51 -10.26 8.62
CA ARG A 47 6.48 -10.30 9.71
C ARG A 47 6.15 -11.38 10.74
N SER A 48 4.89 -11.52 11.14
CA SER A 48 4.45 -12.48 12.15
C SER A 48 4.38 -13.91 11.65
N GLY A 49 4.51 -14.14 10.33
CA GLY A 49 4.39 -15.46 9.73
C GLY A 49 2.95 -15.92 9.48
N LEU A 50 1.94 -15.06 9.64
CA LEU A 50 0.55 -15.40 9.33
C LEU A 50 0.41 -15.87 7.87
N TYR A 51 1.22 -15.32 6.98
CA TYR A 51 1.26 -15.69 5.56
C TYR A 51 2.35 -16.71 5.20
N ALA A 52 3.02 -17.32 6.19
CA ALA A 52 4.10 -18.29 5.93
C ALA A 52 3.66 -19.49 5.08
N ARG A 53 2.36 -19.83 5.11
CA ARG A 53 1.76 -20.90 4.30
C ARG A 53 0.91 -20.38 3.14
N SER A 54 0.97 -19.08 2.85
CA SER A 54 0.20 -18.49 1.76
C SER A 54 0.81 -18.88 0.41
N HIS A 55 -0.02 -19.30 -0.52
CA HIS A 55 0.39 -19.48 -1.92
C HIS A 55 0.44 -18.16 -2.69
N THR A 56 -0.31 -17.17 -2.23
CA THR A 56 -0.38 -15.82 -2.88
C THR A 56 0.76 -14.92 -2.43
N TYR A 57 1.03 -14.91 -1.11
CA TYR A 57 2.07 -14.05 -0.51
C TYR A 57 3.23 -14.91 -0.01
N GLN A 58 4.21 -15.10 -0.88
CA GLN A 58 5.42 -15.82 -0.48
C GLN A 58 6.26 -14.97 0.48
N THR A 59 6.71 -15.58 1.56
CA THR A 59 7.49 -14.95 2.61
C THR A 59 8.82 -15.70 2.84
N PRO A 60 9.73 -15.78 1.82
CA PRO A 60 11.04 -16.40 1.98
C PRO A 60 11.87 -15.56 2.95
N LEU A 61 12.51 -16.23 3.91
CA LEU A 61 13.42 -15.60 4.87
C LEU A 61 14.90 -15.83 4.45
N PRO A 62 15.80 -14.87 4.67
CA PRO A 62 15.53 -13.50 5.12
C PRO A 62 14.82 -12.66 4.06
N MET A 63 14.06 -11.63 4.47
CA MET A 63 13.37 -10.74 3.54
C MET A 63 13.35 -9.28 4.00
N THR A 64 13.36 -8.37 3.04
CA THR A 64 13.00 -6.96 3.25
C THR A 64 11.48 -6.84 3.29
N LEU A 65 10.95 -6.12 4.27
CA LEU A 65 9.52 -5.87 4.43
C LEU A 65 9.04 -4.68 3.60
N GLY A 66 7.74 -4.39 3.75
CA GLY A 66 7.04 -3.30 3.08
C GLY A 66 6.43 -3.72 1.75
N MET A 67 5.15 -3.36 1.55
CA MET A 67 4.34 -3.76 0.39
C MET A 67 3.82 -2.57 -0.41
N GLU A 68 4.25 -1.35 -0.06
CA GLU A 68 3.78 -0.11 -0.66
C GLU A 68 4.91 0.91 -0.64
N GLY A 69 5.21 1.52 -1.78
CA GLY A 69 6.28 2.50 -1.90
C GLY A 69 6.06 3.50 -3.03
N GLY A 70 6.78 4.59 -2.95
CA GLY A 70 6.81 5.62 -3.98
C GLY A 70 8.14 6.34 -4.04
N GLY A 71 8.52 6.79 -5.22
CA GLY A 71 9.80 7.43 -5.47
C GLY A 71 10.04 7.69 -6.95
N VAL A 72 11.30 7.65 -7.35
CA VAL A 72 11.76 7.99 -8.71
C VAL A 72 12.43 6.79 -9.36
N VAL A 73 12.15 6.57 -10.64
CA VAL A 73 12.79 5.53 -11.45
C VAL A 73 14.25 5.94 -11.72
N VAL A 74 15.20 5.11 -11.27
CA VAL A 74 16.66 5.35 -11.41
C VAL A 74 17.38 4.28 -12.21
N GLY A 75 16.67 3.20 -12.61
CA GLY A 75 17.23 2.15 -13.46
C GLY A 75 16.12 1.38 -14.17
N LEU A 76 16.44 0.83 -15.33
CA LEU A 76 15.50 0.07 -16.15
C LEU A 76 16.10 -1.30 -16.46
N GLY A 77 15.28 -2.36 -16.29
CA GLY A 77 15.58 -3.69 -16.76
C GLY A 77 15.41 -3.81 -18.28
N GLU A 78 15.89 -4.92 -18.82
CA GLU A 78 15.76 -5.20 -20.25
C GLU A 78 14.29 -5.21 -20.70
N GLY A 79 14.00 -4.63 -21.85
CA GLY A 79 12.68 -4.60 -22.47
C GLY A 79 11.68 -3.62 -21.85
N VAL A 80 12.10 -2.80 -20.89
CA VAL A 80 11.24 -1.75 -20.30
C VAL A 80 11.14 -0.55 -21.24
N ALA A 81 9.91 -0.20 -21.63
CA ALA A 81 9.59 0.96 -22.48
C ALA A 81 8.47 1.85 -21.93
N ASP A 82 7.70 1.36 -20.96
CA ASP A 82 6.49 2.04 -20.44
C ASP A 82 6.79 3.11 -19.38
N VAL A 83 8.03 3.14 -18.86
CA VAL A 83 8.52 4.15 -17.91
C VAL A 83 9.93 4.60 -18.30
N ALA A 84 10.32 5.81 -17.88
CA ALA A 84 11.62 6.39 -18.13
C ALA A 84 12.38 6.70 -16.85
N LEU A 85 13.69 6.88 -16.95
CA LEU A 85 14.51 7.40 -15.86
C LEU A 85 14.02 8.80 -15.46
N GLY A 86 13.87 9.02 -14.16
CA GLY A 86 13.35 10.26 -13.61
C GLY A 86 11.83 10.28 -13.41
N ASP A 87 11.10 9.28 -13.90
CA ASP A 87 9.65 9.21 -13.69
C ASP A 87 9.33 9.04 -12.21
N ARG A 88 8.35 9.82 -11.73
CA ARG A 88 7.78 9.69 -10.40
C ARG A 88 6.71 8.61 -10.42
N VAL A 89 6.87 7.62 -9.55
CA VAL A 89 6.01 6.43 -9.52
C VAL A 89 5.63 6.04 -8.09
N ALA A 90 4.45 5.41 -7.95
CA ALA A 90 4.04 4.74 -6.72
C ALA A 90 3.55 3.34 -7.05
N TYR A 91 3.59 2.42 -6.07
CA TYR A 91 3.16 1.04 -6.26
C TYR A 91 2.68 0.40 -4.95
N CYS A 92 1.93 -0.69 -5.07
CA CYS A 92 1.62 -1.56 -3.95
C CYS A 92 1.65 -3.04 -4.34
N ILE A 93 1.61 -3.92 -3.32
CA ILE A 93 1.63 -5.39 -3.46
C ILE A 93 2.91 -5.89 -4.17
N VAL A 94 4.00 -5.15 -4.01
CA VAL A 94 5.36 -5.60 -4.34
C VAL A 94 6.21 -5.42 -3.08
N ARG A 95 6.83 -6.52 -2.62
CA ARG A 95 7.60 -6.54 -1.38
C ARG A 95 8.93 -5.81 -1.53
N GLY A 96 9.41 -5.23 -0.41
CA GLY A 96 10.73 -4.63 -0.31
C GLY A 96 10.75 -3.11 -0.22
N SER A 97 9.61 -2.46 0.06
CA SER A 97 9.55 -1.00 0.13
C SER A 97 10.18 -0.40 1.40
N TYR A 98 10.47 -1.20 2.42
CA TYR A 98 11.21 -0.70 3.60
C TYR A 98 12.72 -0.70 3.35
N ALA A 99 13.12 -0.05 2.28
CA ALA A 99 14.51 0.09 1.83
C ALA A 99 14.71 1.41 1.09
N GLN A 100 15.95 1.73 0.76
CA GLN A 100 16.27 2.91 -0.06
C GLN A 100 15.91 2.68 -1.54
N PHE A 101 15.94 1.45 -2.02
CA PHE A 101 15.65 1.08 -3.40
C PHE A 101 14.79 -0.18 -3.46
N ALA A 102 13.91 -0.24 -4.46
CA ALA A 102 13.14 -1.44 -4.78
C ALA A 102 13.15 -1.74 -6.28
N SER A 103 13.26 -3.02 -6.64
CA SER A 103 13.03 -3.49 -8.01
C SER A 103 11.56 -3.86 -8.15
N VAL A 104 10.85 -3.20 -9.07
CA VAL A 104 9.39 -3.28 -9.18
C VAL A 104 9.00 -3.62 -10.61
N PRO A 105 8.15 -4.64 -10.85
CA PRO A 105 7.59 -4.89 -12.16
C PRO A 105 6.88 -3.64 -12.71
N VAL A 106 7.19 -3.25 -13.94
CA VAL A 106 6.65 -2.03 -14.55
C VAL A 106 5.13 -2.03 -14.58
N SER A 107 4.50 -3.19 -14.76
CA SER A 107 3.05 -3.36 -14.69
C SER A 107 2.41 -3.02 -13.33
N ARG A 108 3.21 -2.82 -12.29
CA ARG A 108 2.77 -2.41 -10.95
C ARG A 108 3.04 -0.94 -10.64
N LEU A 109 3.78 -0.26 -11.50
CA LEU A 109 4.08 1.14 -11.33
C LEU A 109 2.91 2.01 -11.81
N VAL A 110 2.56 3.00 -11.01
CA VAL A 110 1.57 4.01 -11.35
C VAL A 110 2.28 5.37 -11.39
N PRO A 111 2.22 6.09 -12.52
CA PRO A 111 2.80 7.42 -12.62
C PRO A 111 2.16 8.39 -11.62
N VAL A 112 3.00 9.16 -10.94
CA VAL A 112 2.56 10.18 -9.96
C VAL A 112 2.59 11.55 -10.62
N PRO A 113 1.43 12.24 -10.75
CA PRO A 113 1.37 13.57 -11.33
C PRO A 113 2.28 14.56 -10.58
N PRO A 114 2.91 15.55 -11.26
CA PRO A 114 3.85 16.47 -10.64
C PRO A 114 3.29 17.25 -9.43
N HIS A 115 2.01 17.57 -9.45
CA HIS A 115 1.34 18.33 -8.39
C HIS A 115 0.88 17.47 -7.19
N VAL A 116 1.01 16.15 -7.27
CA VAL A 116 0.64 15.24 -6.17
C VAL A 116 1.89 14.97 -5.31
N PRO A 117 1.88 15.27 -4.01
CA PRO A 117 2.98 14.93 -3.11
C PRO A 117 3.19 13.41 -3.04
N MET A 118 4.44 12.96 -3.08
CA MET A 118 4.78 11.53 -3.08
C MET A 118 4.20 10.78 -1.88
N PRO A 119 4.23 11.29 -0.63
CA PRO A 119 3.61 10.60 0.50
C PRO A 119 2.09 10.37 0.32
N ILE A 120 1.39 11.33 -0.30
CA ILE A 120 -0.05 11.20 -0.59
C ILE A 120 -0.27 10.12 -1.66
N ALA A 121 0.48 10.19 -2.76
CA ALA A 121 0.39 9.20 -3.83
C ALA A 121 0.66 7.79 -3.30
N THR A 122 1.75 7.62 -2.53
CA THR A 122 2.13 6.33 -1.96
C THR A 122 1.06 5.79 -1.01
N GLY A 123 0.63 6.58 -0.01
CA GLY A 123 -0.34 6.11 0.99
C GLY A 123 -1.75 5.81 0.44
N LEU A 124 -2.03 6.26 -0.78
CA LEU A 124 -3.29 5.92 -1.48
C LEU A 124 -3.21 4.63 -2.29
N MET A 125 -2.01 4.08 -2.54
CA MET A 125 -1.90 2.90 -3.41
C MET A 125 -2.62 1.69 -2.83
N LEU A 126 -2.23 1.19 -1.67
CA LEU A 126 -2.83 -0.02 -1.12
C LEU A 126 -4.23 0.24 -0.56
N GLN A 127 -4.36 1.24 0.29
CA GLN A 127 -5.61 1.52 0.99
C GLN A 127 -6.65 2.15 0.06
N GLY A 128 -6.23 3.06 -0.82
CA GLY A 128 -7.11 3.71 -1.79
C GLY A 128 -7.62 2.76 -2.87
N LEU A 129 -6.74 1.94 -3.46
CA LEU A 129 -7.15 0.91 -4.42
C LEU A 129 -8.08 -0.13 -3.78
N THR A 130 -7.84 -0.51 -2.51
CA THR A 130 -8.73 -1.40 -1.77
C THR A 130 -10.11 -0.76 -1.59
N ALA A 131 -10.19 0.48 -1.14
CA ALA A 131 -11.45 1.19 -0.96
C ALA A 131 -12.19 1.39 -2.30
N HIS A 132 -11.46 1.71 -3.37
CA HIS A 132 -12.01 1.81 -4.72
C HIS A 132 -12.59 0.47 -5.20
N TYR A 133 -11.81 -0.60 -5.09
CA TYR A 133 -12.26 -1.95 -5.48
C TYR A 133 -13.54 -2.34 -4.75
N LEU A 134 -13.58 -2.15 -3.42
CA LEU A 134 -14.74 -2.51 -2.59
C LEU A 134 -15.99 -1.72 -2.96
N SER A 135 -15.86 -0.41 -3.27
CA SER A 135 -16.99 0.47 -3.55
C SER A 135 -17.44 0.48 -5.01
N HIS A 136 -16.61 -0.01 -5.94
CA HIS A 136 -16.90 0.03 -7.38
C HIS A 136 -17.06 -1.36 -7.99
N SER A 137 -16.09 -2.26 -7.76
CA SER A 137 -16.02 -3.55 -8.46
C SER A 137 -16.67 -4.68 -7.66
N ALA A 138 -16.35 -4.79 -6.35
CA ALA A 138 -16.91 -5.85 -5.50
C ALA A 138 -18.40 -5.62 -5.23
N TYR A 139 -18.76 -4.37 -4.88
CA TYR A 139 -20.14 -3.95 -4.74
C TYR A 139 -20.28 -2.50 -5.20
N SER A 140 -20.92 -2.29 -6.34
CA SER A 140 -21.10 -0.94 -6.88
C SER A 140 -22.04 -0.12 -6.00
N LEU A 141 -21.49 0.74 -5.15
CA LEU A 141 -22.25 1.68 -4.32
C LEU A 141 -22.88 2.77 -5.17
N GLY A 142 -23.97 3.38 -4.69
CA GLY A 142 -24.69 4.45 -5.37
C GLY A 142 -25.89 4.95 -4.58
N PRO A 143 -26.68 5.89 -5.12
CA PRO A 143 -27.86 6.42 -4.46
C PRO A 143 -28.84 5.31 -4.06
N GLY A 144 -29.44 5.45 -2.87
CA GLY A 144 -30.38 4.48 -2.30
C GLY A 144 -29.74 3.21 -1.72
N LYS A 145 -28.42 3.07 -1.80
CA LYS A 145 -27.71 1.95 -1.18
C LYS A 145 -27.13 2.35 0.17
N THR A 146 -27.10 1.39 1.10
CA THR A 146 -26.47 1.53 2.41
C THR A 146 -25.35 0.51 2.54
N CYS A 147 -24.21 0.91 3.06
CA CYS A 147 -23.10 0.02 3.38
C CYS A 147 -22.69 0.10 4.85
N LEU A 148 -22.24 -1.04 5.39
CA LEU A 148 -21.62 -1.14 6.69
C LEU A 148 -20.09 -1.18 6.51
N VAL A 149 -19.40 -0.23 7.14
CA VAL A 149 -17.93 -0.12 7.10
C VAL A 149 -17.36 -0.44 8.48
N HIS A 150 -16.76 -1.62 8.63
CA HIS A 150 -16.02 -1.97 9.85
C HIS A 150 -14.70 -1.22 9.93
N ALA A 151 -14.29 -0.87 11.16
CA ALA A 151 -13.09 -0.07 11.43
C ALA A 151 -13.08 1.25 10.63
N GLY A 152 -14.20 2.00 10.66
CA GLY A 152 -14.43 3.21 9.86
C GLY A 152 -13.35 4.30 10.01
N ALA A 153 -12.67 4.38 11.15
CA ALA A 153 -11.56 5.30 11.38
C ALA A 153 -10.19 4.74 10.95
N GLY A 154 -10.13 3.51 10.42
CA GLY A 154 -8.90 2.93 9.88
C GLY A 154 -8.57 3.48 8.49
N GLY A 155 -7.38 3.19 7.96
CA GLY A 155 -6.92 3.73 6.68
C GLY A 155 -7.87 3.43 5.52
N VAL A 156 -8.22 2.15 5.29
CA VAL A 156 -9.22 1.77 4.27
C VAL A 156 -10.61 2.31 4.62
N GLY A 157 -11.01 2.25 5.91
CA GLY A 157 -12.32 2.67 6.37
C GLY A 157 -12.62 4.14 6.05
N GLN A 158 -11.69 5.04 6.37
CA GLN A 158 -11.84 6.47 6.09
C GLN A 158 -11.99 6.75 4.58
N LEU A 159 -11.22 6.09 3.74
CA LEU A 159 -11.29 6.26 2.28
C LEU A 159 -12.58 5.65 1.72
N LEU A 160 -12.97 4.49 2.22
CA LEU A 160 -14.20 3.82 1.79
C LEU A 160 -15.46 4.63 2.15
N ILE A 161 -15.51 5.23 3.34
CA ILE A 161 -16.59 6.15 3.74
C ILE A 161 -16.68 7.31 2.74
N GLN A 162 -15.57 7.99 2.45
CA GLN A 162 -15.54 9.11 1.51
C GLN A 162 -15.98 8.70 0.10
N LEU A 163 -15.47 7.59 -0.42
CA LEU A 163 -15.87 7.08 -1.72
C LEU A 163 -17.35 6.69 -1.77
N ALA A 164 -17.88 6.06 -0.72
CA ALA A 164 -19.30 5.73 -0.62
C ALA A 164 -20.18 7.00 -0.64
N LYS A 165 -19.79 8.03 0.10
CA LYS A 165 -20.50 9.32 0.11
C LYS A 165 -20.43 10.04 -1.24
N LEU A 166 -19.29 10.05 -1.91
CA LEU A 166 -19.13 10.60 -3.26
C LEU A 166 -20.03 9.88 -4.28
N ARG A 167 -20.33 8.61 -4.04
CA ARG A 167 -21.27 7.83 -4.86
C ARG A 167 -22.73 7.95 -4.43
N GLY A 168 -23.04 8.76 -3.41
CA GLY A 168 -24.41 8.99 -2.94
C GLY A 168 -25.00 7.88 -2.07
N ALA A 169 -24.16 6.99 -1.52
CA ALA A 169 -24.60 5.94 -0.61
C ALA A 169 -24.71 6.44 0.83
N SER A 170 -25.53 5.75 1.64
CA SER A 170 -25.55 5.90 3.10
C SER A 170 -24.51 4.98 3.75
N VAL A 171 -23.84 5.46 4.80
CA VAL A 171 -22.74 4.74 5.47
C VAL A 171 -23.02 4.56 6.95
N ILE A 172 -23.01 3.31 7.41
CA ILE A 172 -22.95 2.94 8.81
C ILE A 172 -21.51 2.50 9.11
N ALA A 173 -20.87 3.09 10.13
CA ALA A 173 -19.49 2.75 10.48
C ALA A 173 -19.41 2.13 11.87
N THR A 174 -18.56 1.12 12.06
CA THR A 174 -18.21 0.62 13.39
C THR A 174 -16.80 1.04 13.77
N VAL A 175 -16.65 1.44 15.02
CA VAL A 175 -15.39 1.91 15.60
C VAL A 175 -15.25 1.46 17.06
N GLY A 176 -14.03 1.52 17.61
CA GLY A 176 -13.76 1.03 18.97
C GLY A 176 -13.69 2.12 20.05
N SER A 177 -13.92 3.40 19.72
CA SER A 177 -13.92 4.51 20.69
C SER A 177 -14.64 5.73 20.15
N GLU A 178 -15.04 6.67 21.03
CA GLU A 178 -15.67 7.93 20.64
C GLU A 178 -14.75 8.83 19.81
N GLU A 179 -13.46 8.85 20.09
CA GLU A 179 -12.47 9.56 19.28
C GLU A 179 -12.47 9.06 17.83
N LYS A 180 -12.51 7.74 17.64
CA LYS A 180 -12.60 7.11 16.33
C LYS A 180 -13.97 7.33 15.67
N ALA A 181 -15.04 7.46 16.47
CA ALA A 181 -16.37 7.81 15.96
C ALA A 181 -16.38 9.23 15.39
N ALA A 182 -15.71 10.17 16.06
CA ALA A 182 -15.56 11.53 15.54
C ALA A 182 -14.86 11.55 14.18
N ILE A 183 -13.77 10.78 14.02
CA ILE A 183 -13.05 10.64 12.74
C ILE A 183 -14.00 10.08 11.67
N ALA A 184 -14.73 9.00 11.94
CA ALA A 184 -15.62 8.39 10.97
C ALA A 184 -16.73 9.36 10.52
N ARG A 185 -17.34 10.12 11.46
CA ARG A 185 -18.33 11.15 11.16
C ARG A 185 -17.75 12.28 10.33
N GLU A 186 -16.55 12.77 10.65
CA GLU A 186 -15.85 13.79 9.86
C GLU A 186 -15.62 13.34 8.41
N ARG A 187 -15.38 12.04 8.18
CA ARG A 187 -15.24 11.47 6.85
C ARG A 187 -16.57 11.22 6.14
N GLY A 188 -17.71 11.42 6.83
CA GLY A 188 -19.05 11.38 6.25
C GLY A 188 -19.89 10.16 6.61
N ALA A 189 -19.51 9.36 7.63
CA ALA A 189 -20.38 8.30 8.11
C ALA A 189 -21.68 8.89 8.68
N ASP A 190 -22.83 8.33 8.27
CA ASP A 190 -24.14 8.79 8.70
C ASP A 190 -24.50 8.26 10.10
N HIS A 191 -24.02 7.02 10.42
CA HIS A 191 -24.26 6.35 11.70
C HIS A 191 -23.02 5.61 12.17
#